data_988596b658ab743ee8b0944e3d10b56a
#
_entry.id   988596b658ab743ee8b0944e3d10b56a
#
_cell.length_a   1.000
_cell.length_b   1.000
_cell.length_c   1.000
_cell.angle_alpha   90.00
_cell.angle_beta   90.00
_cell.angle_gamma   90.00
#
_symmetry.space_group_name_H-M   'P 1'
#
loop_
_entity.id
_entity.type
_entity.pdbx_description
1 polymer ?
#
loop_
_entity_poly.entity_id
_entity_poly.type
_entity_poly.pdbx_seq_one_letter_code
_entity_poly.pdbx_strand_id
1 'polypeptide(L)'
;MTTARDIMSKKIITIETSSSVVEIAKIMNKNNISCILLTKNEKPCGIITERDYLSKIIAQNKKASDLSPTQIMSSPFTTVSAVSLVDDVAQTMLENEIRHVVVMDKDHPIGIITITDFLKHINTIVTDSDEYRKDLYEGLFEEHEYWDRQ
;
A
#
# COMPACT_ATOMS: atom_id res chain seq x y z
N MET A 1 -11.53 -14.60 -14.05
CA MET A 1 -11.41 -13.17 -13.68
C MET A 1 -10.34 -13.04 -12.60
N THR A 2 -9.47 -12.08 -12.76
CA THR A 2 -8.34 -11.85 -11.83
C THR A 2 -8.82 -11.15 -10.56
N THR A 3 -8.44 -11.66 -9.41
CA THR A 3 -8.82 -11.15 -8.09
C THR A 3 -7.64 -10.52 -7.34
N ALA A 4 -7.93 -9.84 -6.23
CA ALA A 4 -6.91 -9.30 -5.34
C ALA A 4 -5.92 -10.39 -4.88
N ARG A 5 -6.40 -11.58 -4.57
CA ARG A 5 -5.56 -12.73 -4.18
C ARG A 5 -4.53 -13.11 -5.24
N ASP A 6 -4.88 -12.97 -6.52
CA ASP A 6 -4.02 -13.41 -7.63
C ASP A 6 -2.84 -12.48 -7.85
N ILE A 7 -2.97 -11.20 -7.51
CA ILE A 7 -1.93 -10.19 -7.75
C ILE A 7 -1.22 -9.71 -6.48
N MET A 8 -1.75 -9.98 -5.28
CA MET A 8 -1.17 -9.49 -4.03
C MET A 8 0.23 -10.05 -3.75
N SER A 9 1.06 -9.24 -3.12
CA SER A 9 2.24 -9.74 -2.43
C SER A 9 1.82 -10.43 -1.13
N LYS A 10 2.19 -11.71 -0.99
CA LYS A 10 1.87 -12.54 0.20
C LYS A 10 2.81 -12.27 1.37
N LYS A 11 3.93 -11.60 1.13
CA LYS A 11 4.89 -11.25 2.16
C LYS A 11 4.46 -9.96 2.85
N ILE A 12 3.72 -10.08 3.95
CA ILE A 12 3.38 -8.96 4.82
C ILE A 12 4.46 -8.84 5.88
N ILE A 13 5.09 -7.67 5.95
CA ILE A 13 5.96 -7.30 7.06
C ILE A 13 5.15 -6.41 7.99
N THR A 14 5.10 -6.80 9.27
CA THR A 14 4.43 -6.06 10.32
C THR A 14 5.43 -5.62 11.38
N ILE A 15 5.12 -4.54 12.07
CA ILE A 15 5.91 -4.06 13.20
C ILE A 15 5.00 -3.44 14.26
N GLU A 16 5.34 -3.63 15.53
CA GLU A 16 4.59 -3.04 16.63
C GLU A 16 4.78 -1.51 16.71
N THR A 17 3.73 -0.82 17.14
CA THR A 17 3.73 0.64 17.32
C THR A 17 4.69 1.14 18.40
N SER A 18 5.23 0.25 19.21
CA SER A 18 6.29 0.53 20.19
C SER A 18 7.68 0.72 19.56
N SER A 19 7.86 0.33 18.30
CA SER A 19 9.11 0.54 17.57
C SER A 19 9.30 2.02 17.22
N SER A 20 10.54 2.43 17.01
CA SER A 20 10.81 3.82 16.60
C SER A 20 10.53 4.06 15.12
N VAL A 21 10.19 5.29 14.78
CA VAL A 21 10.01 5.75 13.39
C VAL A 21 11.26 5.47 12.54
N VAL A 22 12.45 5.65 13.13
CA VAL A 22 13.73 5.38 12.46
C VAL A 22 13.93 3.88 12.20
N GLU A 23 13.60 3.04 13.17
CA GLU A 23 13.69 1.58 13.03
C GLU A 23 12.76 1.06 11.92
N ILE A 24 11.53 1.57 11.87
CA ILE A 24 10.58 1.25 10.81
C ILE A 24 11.16 1.60 9.43
N ALA A 25 11.73 2.80 9.29
CA ALA A 25 12.37 3.22 8.03
C ALA A 25 13.52 2.29 7.63
N LYS A 26 14.34 1.85 8.59
CA LYS A 26 15.43 0.90 8.34
C LYS A 26 14.91 -0.46 7.84
N ILE A 27 13.82 -0.95 8.42
CA ILE A 27 13.17 -2.20 8.00
C ILE A 27 12.61 -2.07 6.60
N MET A 28 11.92 -0.96 6.30
CA MET A 28 11.39 -0.70 4.96
C MET A 28 12.51 -0.65 3.91
N ASN A 29 13.59 0.06 4.21
CA ASN A 29 14.75 0.16 3.32
C ASN A 29 15.44 -1.19 3.11
N LYS A 30 15.68 -1.94 4.18
CA LYS A 30 16.32 -3.27 4.12
C LYS A 30 15.52 -4.27 3.28
N ASN A 31 14.21 -4.23 3.37
CA ASN A 31 13.32 -5.14 2.67
C ASN A 31 12.84 -4.61 1.30
N ASN A 32 13.26 -3.40 0.92
CA ASN A 32 12.85 -2.73 -0.31
C ASN A 32 11.32 -2.68 -0.47
N ILE A 33 10.65 -2.29 0.59
CA ILE A 33 9.18 -2.14 0.63
C ILE A 33 8.78 -0.68 0.81
N SER A 34 7.70 -0.28 0.15
CA SER A 34 7.18 1.09 0.17
C SER A 34 6.18 1.36 1.29
N CYS A 35 5.71 0.32 1.95
CA CYS A 35 4.78 0.43 3.07
C CYS A 35 4.95 -0.73 4.07
N ILE A 36 4.50 -0.50 5.28
CA ILE A 36 4.54 -1.49 6.36
C ILE A 36 3.27 -1.42 7.19
N LEU A 37 2.73 -2.57 7.58
CA LEU A 37 1.55 -2.67 8.43
C LEU A 37 1.97 -2.59 9.90
N LEU A 38 1.36 -1.67 10.64
CA LEU A 38 1.58 -1.53 12.08
C LEU A 38 0.57 -2.34 12.87
N THR A 39 1.05 -2.94 13.95
CA THR A 39 0.23 -3.67 14.91
C THR A 39 0.32 -3.04 16.29
N LYS A 40 -0.73 -3.21 17.06
CA LYS A 40 -0.78 -2.91 18.47
C LYS A 40 -1.39 -4.11 19.20
N ASN A 41 -0.64 -4.71 20.11
CA ASN A 41 -1.05 -5.97 20.74
C ASN A 41 -1.38 -7.04 19.68
N GLU A 42 -0.52 -7.19 18.69
CA GLU A 42 -0.64 -8.14 17.56
C GLU A 42 -1.83 -7.90 16.63
N LYS A 43 -2.60 -6.80 16.82
CA LYS A 43 -3.72 -6.42 15.95
C LYS A 43 -3.31 -5.32 14.99
N PRO A 44 -3.62 -5.45 13.68
CA PRO A 44 -3.40 -4.39 12.71
C PRO A 44 -4.11 -3.11 13.11
N CYS A 45 -3.38 -2.00 13.14
CA CYS A 45 -3.93 -0.71 13.56
C CYS A 45 -3.64 0.46 12.62
N GLY A 46 -2.70 0.32 11.71
CA GLY A 46 -2.36 1.38 10.77
C GLY A 46 -1.33 0.95 9.74
N ILE A 47 -1.05 1.82 8.80
CA ILE A 47 -0.04 1.63 7.76
C ILE A 47 0.86 2.85 7.69
N ILE A 48 2.15 2.63 7.52
CA ILE A 48 3.14 3.68 7.21
C ILE A 48 3.68 3.43 5.81
N THR A 49 3.78 4.51 5.03
CA THR A 49 4.29 4.51 3.67
C THR A 49 5.52 5.41 3.55
N GLU A 50 6.28 5.29 2.46
CA GLU A 50 7.38 6.22 2.13
C GLU A 50 6.88 7.67 2.08
N ARG A 51 5.67 7.90 1.58
CA ARG A 51 5.07 9.22 1.53
C ARG A 51 4.82 9.82 2.91
N ASP A 52 4.52 9.02 3.93
CA ASP A 52 4.37 9.50 5.30
C ASP A 52 5.69 10.09 5.82
N TYR A 53 6.82 9.47 5.53
CA TYR A 53 8.14 10.01 5.85
C TYR A 53 8.39 11.33 5.14
N LEU A 54 8.09 11.40 3.85
CA LEU A 54 8.28 12.60 3.06
C LEU A 54 7.39 13.76 3.56
N SER A 55 6.08 13.52 3.67
CA SER A 55 5.09 14.57 3.94
C SER A 55 5.01 14.98 5.40
N LYS A 56 5.23 14.05 6.33
CA LYS A 56 5.01 14.29 7.76
C LYS A 56 6.30 14.53 8.55
N ILE A 57 7.45 14.20 7.98
CA ILE A 57 8.75 14.37 8.62
C ILE A 57 9.60 15.34 7.83
N ILE A 58 10.05 14.95 6.64
CA ILE A 58 11.03 15.71 5.85
C ILE A 58 10.45 17.06 5.40
N ALA A 59 9.28 17.08 4.78
CA ALA A 59 8.66 18.31 4.28
C ALA A 59 8.27 19.28 5.40
N GLN A 60 8.12 18.80 6.62
CA GLN A 60 7.82 19.62 7.81
C GLN A 60 9.06 19.96 8.63
N ASN A 61 10.26 19.59 8.15
CA ASN A 61 11.54 19.79 8.85
C ASN A 61 11.51 19.28 10.30
N LYS A 62 10.82 18.16 10.53
CA LYS A 62 10.76 17.50 11.82
C LYS A 62 11.89 16.48 11.97
N LYS A 63 12.23 16.18 13.21
CA LYS A 63 13.21 15.17 13.55
C LYS A 63 12.51 13.83 13.79
N ALA A 64 12.90 12.79 13.06
CA ALA A 64 12.27 11.47 13.14
C ALA A 64 12.27 10.89 14.56
N SER A 65 13.36 11.14 15.32
CA SER A 65 13.50 10.67 16.72
C SER A 65 12.51 11.32 17.70
N ASP A 66 11.86 12.43 17.31
CA ASP A 66 10.89 13.13 18.16
C ASP A 66 9.45 12.68 17.89
N LEU A 67 9.25 11.77 16.93
CA LEU A 67 7.93 11.30 16.50
C LEU A 67 7.73 9.83 16.85
N SER A 68 6.48 9.49 17.19
CA SER A 68 6.04 8.11 17.33
C SER A 68 5.40 7.60 16.03
N PRO A 69 5.39 6.28 15.78
CA PRO A 69 4.75 5.71 14.60
C PRO A 69 3.27 6.09 14.47
N THR A 70 2.54 6.20 15.58
CA THR A 70 1.13 6.58 15.59
C THR A 70 0.88 8.00 15.10
N GLN A 71 1.87 8.89 15.16
CA GLN A 71 1.77 10.26 14.67
C GLN A 71 1.93 10.37 13.14
N ILE A 72 2.54 9.38 12.51
CA ILE A 72 2.78 9.40 11.06
C ILE A 72 1.98 8.34 10.29
N MET A 73 1.48 7.29 10.95
CA MET A 73 0.67 6.27 10.30
C MET A 73 -0.68 6.79 9.83
N SER A 74 -1.24 6.13 8.82
CA SER A 74 -2.64 6.27 8.44
C SER A 74 -3.47 5.23 9.18
N SER A 75 -4.53 5.69 9.87
CA SER A 75 -5.47 4.84 10.61
C SER A 75 -6.88 5.46 10.59
N PRO A 76 -7.93 4.73 10.23
CA PRO A 76 -7.87 3.36 9.70
C PRO A 76 -7.15 3.28 8.34
N PHE A 77 -6.70 2.09 7.97
CA PHE A 77 -6.10 1.84 6.65
C PHE A 77 -7.12 1.23 5.69
N THR A 78 -6.96 1.47 4.39
CA THR A 78 -7.87 0.97 3.36
C THR A 78 -7.63 -0.51 3.09
N THR A 79 -8.70 -1.27 3.04
CA THR A 79 -8.68 -2.71 2.81
C THR A 79 -9.54 -3.11 1.62
N VAL A 80 -9.21 -4.25 1.03
CA VAL A 80 -10.03 -4.95 0.03
C VAL A 80 -10.15 -6.41 0.40
N SER A 81 -11.22 -7.05 -0.05
CA SER A 81 -11.38 -8.50 0.11
C SER A 81 -10.46 -9.26 -0.84
N ALA A 82 -9.98 -10.42 -0.42
CA ALA A 82 -9.19 -11.32 -1.26
C ALA A 82 -9.89 -11.74 -2.56
N VAL A 83 -11.22 -11.74 -2.56
CA VAL A 83 -12.04 -12.09 -3.73
C VAL A 83 -12.50 -10.89 -4.56
N SER A 84 -12.13 -9.68 -4.16
CA SER A 84 -12.42 -8.46 -4.96
C SER A 84 -11.74 -8.57 -6.31
N LEU A 85 -12.41 -8.12 -7.36
CA LEU A 85 -11.82 -8.05 -8.70
C LEU A 85 -10.74 -6.98 -8.75
N VAL A 86 -9.73 -7.16 -9.57
CA VAL A 86 -8.61 -6.21 -9.66
C VAL A 86 -9.04 -4.81 -10.12
N ASP A 87 -10.08 -4.69 -10.93
CA ASP A 87 -10.65 -3.39 -11.31
C ASP A 87 -11.32 -2.69 -10.12
N ASP A 88 -12.01 -3.41 -9.22
CA ASP A 88 -12.54 -2.85 -7.99
C ASP A 88 -11.40 -2.39 -7.05
N VAL A 89 -10.31 -3.14 -7.02
CA VAL A 89 -9.11 -2.76 -6.26
C VAL A 89 -8.50 -1.47 -6.83
N ALA A 90 -8.35 -1.39 -8.16
CA ALA A 90 -7.85 -0.20 -8.83
C ALA A 90 -8.74 1.01 -8.56
N GLN A 91 -10.06 0.85 -8.68
CA GLN A 91 -11.03 1.89 -8.36
C GLN A 91 -10.90 2.38 -6.91
N THR A 92 -10.78 1.45 -5.96
CA THR A 92 -10.59 1.79 -4.54
C THR A 92 -9.33 2.62 -4.32
N MET A 93 -8.23 2.27 -4.99
CA MET A 93 -6.97 3.01 -4.90
C MET A 93 -7.09 4.42 -5.49
N LEU A 94 -7.74 4.57 -6.65
CA LEU A 94 -7.98 5.86 -7.30
C LEU A 94 -8.89 6.77 -6.45
N GLU A 95 -10.01 6.26 -5.99
CA GLU A 95 -10.99 7.03 -5.20
C GLU A 95 -10.43 7.52 -3.86
N ASN A 96 -9.51 6.76 -3.26
CA ASN A 96 -8.87 7.11 -2.00
C ASN A 96 -7.51 7.81 -2.18
N GLU A 97 -7.08 8.04 -3.42
CA GLU A 97 -5.78 8.65 -3.75
C GLU A 97 -4.60 7.95 -3.05
N ILE A 98 -4.65 6.61 -3.02
CA ILE A 98 -3.64 5.76 -2.38
C ILE A 98 -3.01 4.79 -3.37
N ARG A 99 -1.78 4.35 -3.07
CA ARG A 99 -1.01 3.43 -3.91
C ARG A 99 -0.79 2.06 -3.28
N HIS A 100 -1.46 1.80 -2.17
CA HIS A 100 -1.40 0.54 -1.44
C HIS A 100 -2.76 0.22 -0.84
N VAL A 101 -3.11 -1.06 -0.83
CA VAL A 101 -4.26 -1.57 -0.07
C VAL A 101 -3.87 -2.85 0.64
N VAL A 102 -4.43 -3.08 1.80
CA VAL A 102 -4.27 -4.34 2.53
C VAL A 102 -5.37 -5.31 2.08
N VAL A 103 -4.95 -6.51 1.70
CA VAL A 103 -5.88 -7.57 1.30
C VAL A 103 -6.27 -8.38 2.53
N MET A 104 -7.56 -8.47 2.78
CA MET A 104 -8.13 -9.19 3.92
C MET A 104 -8.80 -10.50 3.49
N ASP A 105 -8.62 -11.53 4.28
CA ASP A 105 -9.48 -12.72 4.26
C ASP A 105 -10.19 -12.78 5.62
N LYS A 106 -11.50 -12.51 5.61
CA LYS A 106 -12.27 -12.27 6.83
C LYS A 106 -11.62 -11.13 7.65
N ASP A 107 -11.16 -11.41 8.86
CA ASP A 107 -10.56 -10.43 9.77
C ASP A 107 -9.02 -10.45 9.78
N HIS A 108 -8.41 -11.19 8.86
CA HIS A 108 -6.95 -11.35 8.81
C HIS A 108 -6.35 -10.71 7.55
N PRO A 109 -5.30 -9.87 7.70
CA PRO A 109 -4.52 -9.40 6.58
C PRO A 109 -3.70 -10.56 5.99
N ILE A 110 -3.85 -10.78 4.69
CA ILE A 110 -3.19 -11.90 3.98
C ILE A 110 -2.24 -11.44 2.89
N GLY A 111 -2.25 -10.17 2.53
CA GLY A 111 -1.41 -9.60 1.50
C GLY A 111 -1.52 -8.09 1.43
N ILE A 112 -0.64 -7.51 0.62
CA ILE A 112 -0.66 -6.09 0.26
C ILE A 112 -0.61 -6.00 -1.26
N ILE A 113 -1.38 -5.09 -1.84
CA ILE A 113 -1.31 -4.73 -3.25
C ILE A 113 -0.78 -3.31 -3.35
N THR A 114 0.21 -3.13 -4.20
CA THR A 114 0.78 -1.84 -4.58
C THR A 114 0.65 -1.63 -6.09
N ILE A 115 0.94 -0.42 -6.56
CA ILE A 115 1.03 -0.14 -8.01
C ILE A 115 2.01 -1.10 -8.71
N THR A 116 3.11 -1.46 -8.05
CA THR A 116 4.09 -2.40 -8.59
C THR A 116 3.48 -3.79 -8.85
N ASP A 117 2.53 -4.23 -8.03
CA ASP A 117 1.86 -5.52 -8.23
C ASP A 117 0.98 -5.51 -9.48
N PHE A 118 0.29 -4.39 -9.77
CA PHE A 118 -0.41 -4.21 -11.04
C PHE A 118 0.53 -4.29 -12.23
N LEU A 119 1.69 -3.62 -12.15
CA LEU A 119 2.69 -3.66 -13.22
C LEU A 119 3.23 -5.07 -13.48
N LYS A 120 3.49 -5.83 -12.42
CA LYS A 120 3.97 -7.22 -12.54
C LYS A 120 2.94 -8.15 -13.21
N HIS A 121 1.66 -7.86 -13.05
CA HIS A 121 0.57 -8.71 -13.54
C HIS A 121 -0.18 -8.10 -14.73
N ILE A 122 0.36 -7.03 -15.34
CA ILE A 122 -0.32 -6.26 -16.38
C ILE A 122 -0.80 -7.12 -17.56
N ASN A 123 0.00 -8.08 -18.00
CA ASN A 123 -0.37 -8.95 -19.11
C ASN A 123 -1.60 -9.82 -18.76
N THR A 124 -1.66 -10.36 -17.57
CA THR A 124 -2.81 -11.15 -17.09
C THR A 124 -4.05 -10.28 -16.99
N ILE A 125 -3.91 -9.09 -16.41
CA ILE A 125 -5.01 -8.15 -16.22
C ILE A 125 -5.60 -7.71 -17.57
N VAL A 126 -4.75 -7.34 -18.53
CA VAL A 126 -5.17 -6.82 -19.86
C VAL A 126 -5.82 -7.93 -20.70
N THR A 127 -5.39 -9.18 -20.59
CA THR A 127 -6.03 -10.28 -21.33
C THR A 127 -7.43 -10.62 -20.82
N ASP A 128 -7.70 -10.35 -19.55
CA ASP A 128 -9.03 -10.56 -18.93
C ASP A 128 -9.99 -9.37 -19.10
N SER A 129 -9.52 -8.25 -19.66
CA SER A 129 -10.24 -6.99 -19.62
C SER A 129 -10.90 -6.63 -20.95
N ASP A 130 -12.06 -6.00 -20.86
CA ASP A 130 -12.71 -5.25 -21.92
C ASP A 130 -12.17 -3.81 -21.98
N GLU A 131 -12.63 -3.02 -22.95
CA GLU A 131 -12.13 -1.67 -23.24
C GLU A 131 -12.28 -0.70 -22.04
N TYR A 132 -13.34 -0.86 -21.23
CA TYR A 132 -13.59 -0.04 -20.05
C TYR A 132 -12.53 -0.24 -18.95
N ARG A 133 -12.04 -1.46 -18.79
CA ARG A 133 -11.01 -1.79 -17.81
C ARG A 133 -9.64 -1.20 -18.16
N LYS A 134 -9.36 -1.04 -19.46
CA LYS A 134 -8.13 -0.40 -19.93
C LYS A 134 -7.97 1.02 -19.38
N ASP A 135 -9.01 1.82 -19.47
CA ASP A 135 -8.97 3.23 -19.02
C ASP A 135 -8.67 3.34 -17.53
N LEU A 136 -9.16 2.38 -16.74
CA LEU A 136 -8.91 2.33 -15.30
C LEU A 136 -7.43 2.06 -14.97
N TYR A 137 -6.82 1.14 -15.69
CA TYR A 137 -5.41 0.81 -15.50
C TYR A 137 -4.48 1.92 -16.03
N GLU A 138 -4.83 2.55 -17.13
CA GLU A 138 -4.08 3.69 -17.66
C GLU A 138 -4.01 4.83 -16.64
N GLY A 139 -5.11 5.14 -15.95
CA GLY A 139 -5.12 6.14 -14.87
C GLY A 139 -4.16 5.82 -13.73
N LEU A 140 -4.06 4.55 -13.31
CA LEU A 140 -3.10 4.13 -12.28
C LEU A 140 -1.64 4.31 -12.72
N PHE A 141 -1.34 4.08 -14.00
CA PHE A 141 0.02 4.22 -14.53
C PHE A 141 0.43 5.68 -14.69
N GLU A 142 -0.48 6.55 -15.13
CA GLU A 142 -0.23 7.99 -15.22
C GLU A 142 0.10 8.60 -13.85
N GLU A 143 -0.62 8.21 -12.80
CA GLU A 143 -0.31 8.65 -11.44
C GLU A 143 1.07 8.16 -10.97
N HIS A 144 1.44 6.92 -11.27
CA HIS A 144 2.75 6.38 -10.92
C HIS A 144 3.88 7.17 -11.61
N GLU A 145 3.77 7.42 -12.91
CA GLU A 145 4.75 8.20 -13.67
C GLU A 145 4.86 9.65 -13.19
N TYR A 146 3.74 10.25 -12.77
CA TYR A 146 3.74 11.61 -12.22
C TYR A 146 4.59 11.73 -10.95
N TRP A 147 4.53 10.72 -10.08
CA TRP A 147 5.26 10.73 -8.81
C TRP A 147 6.74 10.34 -8.95
N ASP A 148 7.09 9.53 -9.95
CA ASP A 148 8.48 9.14 -10.21
C ASP A 148 9.30 10.26 -10.89
N ARG A 149 8.63 11.24 -11.48
CA ARG A 149 9.28 12.40 -12.16
C ARG A 149 9.47 13.63 -11.26
N GLN A 150 8.99 13.60 -10.04
CA GLN A 150 9.16 14.68 -9.07
C GLN A 150 10.15 14.31 -7.97
#